data_663fe310bfdfaa879e282feb08eb941d
#
_entry.id   663fe310bfdfaa879e282feb08eb941d
#
_cell.length_a   1.000
_cell.length_b   1.000
_cell.length_c   1.000
_cell.angle_alpha   90.00
_cell.angle_beta   90.00
_cell.angle_gamma   90.00
#
_symmetry.space_group_name_H-M   'P 1'
#
loop_
_entity.id
_entity.type
_entity.pdbx_description
1 polymer ?
#
loop_
_entity_poly.entity_id
_entity_poly.type
_entity_poly.pdbx_seq_one_letter_code
_entity_poly.pdbx_strand_id
1 'polypeptide(L)' 'MDKMEIQGKWNEWKGKLKQKYAQLTDDDLAYEEGKDEEVWGRIQKKTGAVKDDLVKWLKGLG' A
#
# COMPACT_ATOMS: atom_id res chain seq x y z
N MET A 1 0.91 -12.60 4.98
CA MET A 1 2.01 -11.74 4.53
C MET A 1 2.83 -11.28 5.71
N ASP A 2 4.13 -11.40 5.61
CA ASP A 2 5.02 -11.07 6.71
C ASP A 2 5.16 -9.56 6.87
N LYS A 3 5.14 -9.10 8.11
CA LYS A 3 5.28 -7.69 8.46
C LYS A 3 6.61 -7.11 7.96
N MET A 4 7.68 -7.89 8.07
CA MET A 4 9.01 -7.47 7.62
C MET A 4 9.08 -7.32 6.11
N GLU A 5 8.35 -8.14 5.39
CA GLU A 5 8.28 -8.05 3.94
C GLU A 5 7.62 -6.75 3.49
N ILE A 6 6.55 -6.36 4.18
CA ILE A 6 5.86 -5.10 3.89
C ILE A 6 6.79 -3.91 4.14
N GLN A 7 7.46 -3.88 5.28
CA GLN A 7 8.37 -2.79 5.62
C GLN A 7 9.51 -2.66 4.62
N GLY A 8 10.10 -3.79 4.24
CA GLY A 8 11.23 -3.79 3.33
C GLY A 8 10.87 -3.35 1.91
N LYS A 9 9.62 -3.56 1.51
CA LYS A 9 9.19 -3.24 0.13
C LYS A 9 8.30 -2.00 0.05
N TRP A 10 8.01 -1.36 1.18
CA TRP A 10 7.03 -0.29 1.18
C TRP A 10 7.40 0.89 0.28
N ASN A 11 8.65 1.30 0.26
CA ASN A 11 9.08 2.41 -0.60
C ASN A 11 8.81 2.10 -2.07
N GLU A 12 9.04 0.87 -2.48
CA GLU A 12 8.79 0.42 -3.84
C GLU A 12 7.30 0.37 -4.12
N TRP A 13 6.54 -0.23 -3.21
CA TRP A 13 5.09 -0.34 -3.34
C TRP A 13 4.40 1.03 -3.35
N LYS A 14 4.90 1.94 -2.53
CA LYS A 14 4.39 3.31 -2.48
C LYS A 14 4.46 3.99 -3.85
N GLY A 15 5.59 3.87 -4.53
CA GLY A 15 5.75 4.42 -5.86
C GLY A 15 4.78 3.79 -6.86
N LYS A 16 4.63 2.48 -6.81
CA LYS A 16 3.72 1.76 -7.70
C LYS A 16 2.26 2.13 -7.45
N LEU A 17 1.88 2.27 -6.18
CA LEU A 17 0.52 2.67 -5.83
C LEU A 17 0.20 4.08 -6.31
N LYS A 18 1.15 5.00 -6.19
CA LYS A 18 0.96 6.37 -6.66
C LYS A 18 0.80 6.43 -8.18
N GLN A 19 1.49 5.57 -8.91
CA GLN A 19 1.37 5.50 -10.36
C GLN A 19 0.01 4.93 -10.78
N LYS A 20 -0.46 3.92 -10.06
CA LYS A 20 -1.74 3.29 -10.39
C LYS A 20 -2.92 4.17 -10.00
N TYR A 21 -2.82 4.82 -8.85
CA TYR A 21 -3.90 5.64 -8.30
C TYR A 21 -3.36 7.05 -8.04
N ALA A 22 -3.56 7.94 -9.01
CA ALA A 22 -3.02 9.29 -8.93
C ALA A 22 -3.56 10.09 -7.74
N GLN A 23 -4.73 9.72 -7.22
CA GLN A 23 -5.33 10.39 -6.07
C GLN A 23 -4.63 10.10 -4.75
N LEU A 24 -3.75 9.09 -4.72
CA LEU A 24 -3.00 8.78 -3.50
C LEU A 24 -1.83 9.74 -3.32
N THR A 25 -1.67 10.24 -2.10
CA THR A 25 -0.59 11.15 -1.74
C THR A 25 0.42 10.44 -0.84
N ASP A 26 1.56 11.09 -0.62
CA ASP A 26 2.56 10.55 0.31
C ASP A 26 2.01 10.38 1.71
N ASP A 27 1.15 11.30 2.15
CA ASP A 27 0.51 11.21 3.47
C ASP A 27 -0.41 10.00 3.56
N ASP A 28 -1.12 9.69 2.48
CA ASP A 28 -2.01 8.52 2.45
C ASP A 28 -1.22 7.22 2.54
N LEU A 29 0.00 7.23 2.06
CA LEU A 29 0.86 6.06 1.99
C LEU A 29 1.94 6.05 3.06
N ALA A 30 1.85 6.94 4.04
CA ALA A 30 2.78 6.98 5.16
C ALA A 30 2.61 5.72 6.01
N TYR A 31 3.61 4.86 5.98
CA TYR A 31 3.59 3.59 6.71
C TYR A 31 4.35 3.71 8.02
N GLU A 32 3.71 3.28 9.10
CA GLU A 32 4.32 3.20 10.40
C GLU A 32 4.17 1.80 10.96
N GLU A 33 5.21 1.30 11.62
CA GLU A 33 5.16 -0.02 12.22
C GLU A 33 4.03 -0.08 13.24
N GLY A 34 3.25 -1.16 13.16
CA GLY A 34 2.11 -1.35 14.06
C GLY A 34 0.83 -0.66 13.60
N LYS A 35 0.89 0.10 12.51
CA LYS A 35 -0.28 0.81 11.97
C LYS A 35 -0.64 0.38 10.55
N ASP A 36 -0.38 -0.87 10.24
CA ASP A 36 -0.65 -1.45 8.92
C ASP A 36 -2.10 -1.26 8.50
N GLU A 37 -3.03 -1.49 9.42
CA GLU A 37 -4.45 -1.40 9.11
C GLU A 37 -4.87 0.02 8.75
N GLU A 38 -4.25 1.01 9.35
CA GLU A 38 -4.57 2.41 9.07
C GLU A 38 -4.21 2.80 7.64
N VAL A 39 -3.01 2.42 7.20
CA VAL A 39 -2.57 2.77 5.85
C VAL A 39 -3.41 2.06 4.80
N TRP A 40 -3.71 0.78 5.01
CA TRP A 40 -4.55 0.04 4.07
C TRP A 40 -5.99 0.54 4.07
N GLY A 41 -6.49 0.97 5.24
CA GLY A 41 -7.80 1.57 5.34
C GLY A 41 -7.92 2.87 4.56
N ARG A 42 -6.89 3.72 4.62
CA ARG A 42 -6.87 4.96 3.85
C ARG A 42 -6.85 4.68 2.35
N ILE A 43 -6.03 3.72 1.93
CA ILE A 43 -5.93 3.34 0.52
C ILE A 43 -7.26 2.82 0.02
N GLN A 44 -7.89 1.93 0.78
CA GLN A 44 -9.18 1.36 0.41
C GLN A 44 -10.25 2.45 0.31
N LYS A 45 -10.25 3.38 1.23
CA LYS A 45 -11.22 4.48 1.23
C LYS A 45 -11.09 5.37 0.00
N LYS A 46 -9.86 5.61 -0.44
CA LYS A 46 -9.61 6.49 -1.59
C LYS A 46 -9.73 5.79 -2.94
N THR A 47 -9.37 4.52 -3.00
CA THR A 47 -9.34 3.79 -4.27
C THR A 47 -10.51 2.86 -4.46
N GLY A 48 -11.16 2.45 -3.38
CA GLY A 48 -12.19 1.42 -3.42
C GLY A 48 -11.67 0.00 -3.56
N ALA A 49 -10.36 -0.17 -3.67
CA ALA A 49 -9.74 -1.48 -3.82
C ALA A 49 -9.43 -2.08 -2.44
N VAL A 50 -9.66 -3.38 -2.30
CA VAL A 50 -9.39 -4.06 -1.03
C VAL A 50 -7.92 -4.45 -0.93
N LYS A 51 -7.44 -4.58 0.31
CA LYS A 51 -6.05 -4.89 0.61
C LYS A 51 -5.56 -6.14 -0.12
N ASP A 52 -6.34 -7.22 -0.09
CA ASP A 52 -5.91 -8.48 -0.67
C ASP A 52 -5.65 -8.36 -2.17
N ASP A 53 -6.50 -7.64 -2.87
CA ASP A 53 -6.34 -7.42 -4.31
C ASP A 53 -5.10 -6.57 -4.59
N LEU A 54 -4.89 -5.53 -3.79
CA LEU A 54 -3.72 -4.66 -3.94
C LEU A 54 -2.42 -5.40 -3.67
N VAL A 55 -2.41 -6.24 -2.64
CA VAL A 55 -1.23 -7.02 -2.30
C VAL A 55 -0.90 -8.02 -3.41
N LYS A 56 -1.89 -8.69 -3.97
CA LYS A 56 -1.68 -9.60 -5.09
C LYS A 56 -1.10 -8.88 -6.29
N TRP A 57 -1.65 -7.72 -6.60
CA TRP A 57 -1.14 -6.91 -7.70
C TRP A 57 0.30 -6.48 -7.47
N LEU A 58 0.60 -5.99 -6.27
CA LEU A 58 1.95 -5.52 -5.93
C LEU A 58 2.97 -6.65 -5.98
N LYS A 59 2.60 -7.82 -5.48
CA LYS A 59 3.50 -8.98 -5.52
C LYS A 59 3.72 -9.47 -6.95
N GLY A 60 2.72 -9.34 -7.79
CA GLY A 60 2.84 -9.72 -9.19
C GLY A 60 3.76 -8.84 -9.99
N LEU A 61 4.00 -7.62 -9.55
CA LEU A 61 4.89 -6.67 -10.22
C LEU A 61 6.35 -6.89 -9.90
N GLY A 62 6.63 -7.62 -8.90
CA GLY A 62 7.99 -7.75 -8.55
C GLY A 62 8.47 -8.66 -7.64
#